data_a1b9362c3c9f06e99502f6006ea0e767
#
_entry.id   a1b9362c3c9f06e99502f6006ea0e767
#
_cell.length_a   1.000
_cell.length_b   1.000
_cell.length_c   1.000
_cell.angle_alpha   90.00
_cell.angle_beta   90.00
_cell.angle_gamma   90.00
#
_symmetry.space_group_name_H-M   'P 1'
#
loop_
_entity.id
_entity.type
_entity.pdbx_description
1 polymer ?
#
loop_
_entity_poly.entity_id
_entity_poly.type
_entity_poly.pdbx_seq_one_letter_code
_entity_poly.pdbx_strand_id
1 'polypeptide(L)'
;MDMPLRVAIARIVPGICLASLALPAAAAHLEIQGGRSYMDSFASNAAFVESVFDDHYFGSSRFSWAPDASLGWINGRDLAHYRYSNPSTTDDAWILAGGVRFHYGDANRWYRQLFFSFQLALQSAHTQALSSPYEFVSTLGWQGRHFSFQIRHISNADLREPNRGETMALVGVGFDL
;
A
#
# COMPACT_ATOMS: atom_id res chain seq x y z
N MET A 1 -10.77 -13.06 -56.42
CA MET A 1 -10.08 -11.75 -56.28
C MET A 1 -10.59 -11.17 -54.97
N ASP A 2 -10.09 -11.72 -53.84
CA ASP A 2 -10.56 -11.49 -52.50
C ASP A 2 -9.55 -10.63 -51.74
N MET A 3 -9.97 -9.40 -51.42
CA MET A 3 -9.18 -8.45 -50.64
C MET A 3 -9.49 -8.68 -49.14
N PRO A 4 -8.51 -9.00 -48.29
CA PRO A 4 -8.76 -9.08 -46.85
C PRO A 4 -8.81 -7.70 -46.22
N LEU A 5 -9.93 -7.43 -45.60
CA LEU A 5 -10.19 -6.24 -44.78
C LEU A 5 -9.28 -6.24 -43.53
N ARG A 6 -8.25 -5.38 -43.52
CA ARG A 6 -7.40 -5.13 -42.34
C ARG A 6 -8.16 -4.28 -41.36
N VAL A 7 -8.61 -4.87 -40.27
CA VAL A 7 -9.14 -4.16 -39.12
C VAL A 7 -7.98 -3.52 -38.36
N ALA A 8 -7.87 -2.21 -38.44
CA ALA A 8 -6.93 -1.45 -37.63
C ALA A 8 -7.48 -1.35 -36.18
N ILE A 9 -6.88 -2.08 -35.26
CA ILE A 9 -7.16 -1.92 -33.84
C ILE A 9 -6.45 -0.66 -33.37
N ALA A 10 -7.21 0.41 -33.21
CA ALA A 10 -6.75 1.63 -32.55
C ALA A 10 -6.50 1.32 -31.07
N ARG A 11 -5.23 1.33 -30.65
CA ARG A 11 -4.85 1.29 -29.24
C ARG A 11 -5.25 2.63 -28.62
N ILE A 12 -6.34 2.63 -27.88
CA ILE A 12 -6.70 3.72 -26.99
C ILE A 12 -5.74 3.66 -25.81
N VAL A 13 -4.77 4.55 -25.78
CA VAL A 13 -3.97 4.82 -24.58
C VAL A 13 -4.86 5.67 -23.67
N PRO A 14 -5.29 5.19 -22.50
CA PRO A 14 -5.98 6.04 -21.55
C PRO A 14 -4.94 7.04 -21.02
N GLY A 15 -5.06 8.29 -21.45
CA GLY A 15 -4.35 9.39 -20.82
C GLY A 15 -4.77 9.44 -19.36
N ILE A 16 -3.87 9.07 -18.46
CA ILE A 16 -4.02 9.33 -17.03
C ILE A 16 -3.95 10.84 -16.89
N CYS A 17 -5.09 11.50 -16.83
CA CYS A 17 -5.21 12.84 -16.29
C CYS A 17 -4.79 12.75 -14.82
N LEU A 18 -3.54 13.08 -14.54
CA LEU A 18 -3.11 13.53 -13.23
C LEU A 18 -3.89 14.82 -12.93
N ALA A 19 -5.11 14.65 -12.42
CA ALA A 19 -5.76 15.71 -11.69
C ALA A 19 -4.84 16.00 -10.51
N SER A 20 -4.03 17.05 -10.64
CA SER A 20 -3.36 17.69 -9.52
C SER A 20 -4.48 18.13 -8.56
N LEU A 21 -4.85 17.27 -7.62
CA LEU A 21 -5.55 17.68 -6.42
C LEU A 21 -4.55 18.60 -5.72
N ALA A 22 -4.69 19.90 -5.95
CA ALA A 22 -4.15 20.92 -5.09
C ALA A 22 -4.89 20.77 -3.75
N LEU A 23 -4.48 19.78 -2.98
CA LEU A 23 -4.78 19.75 -1.56
C LEU A 23 -4.11 20.99 -0.99
N PRO A 24 -4.81 21.80 -0.17
CA PRO A 24 -4.14 22.86 0.57
C PRO A 24 -2.92 22.21 1.22
N ALA A 25 -1.77 22.87 1.18
CA ALA A 25 -0.53 22.39 1.78
C ALA A 25 -0.71 22.30 3.30
N ALA A 26 -1.41 21.28 3.74
CA ALA A 26 -1.41 20.82 5.10
C ALA A 26 -0.02 20.19 5.31
N ALA A 27 0.62 20.49 6.40
CA ALA A 27 1.90 19.91 6.74
C ALA A 27 1.77 18.38 6.68
N ALA A 28 2.35 17.77 5.67
CA ALA A 28 2.32 16.34 5.50
C ALA A 28 3.66 15.77 5.96
N HIS A 29 3.63 14.67 6.68
CA HIS A 29 4.82 13.86 6.89
C HIS A 29 4.96 12.90 5.72
N LEU A 30 6.03 13.05 4.94
CA LEU A 30 6.36 12.18 3.82
C LEU A 30 7.36 11.11 4.28
N GLU A 31 7.08 9.86 3.96
CA GLU A 31 7.89 8.73 4.36
C GLU A 31 8.26 7.85 3.16
N ILE A 32 9.54 7.47 3.05
CA ILE A 32 10.03 6.48 2.09
C ILE A 32 10.37 5.22 2.89
N GLN A 33 9.78 4.11 2.51
CA GLN A 33 9.86 2.85 3.24
C GLN A 33 10.42 1.75 2.36
N GLY A 34 11.17 0.85 2.97
CA GLY A 34 11.68 -0.36 2.31
C GLY A 34 11.70 -1.53 3.27
N GLY A 35 11.58 -2.73 2.72
CA GLY A 35 11.60 -3.92 3.54
C GLY A 35 11.32 -5.21 2.80
N ARG A 36 10.85 -6.20 3.55
CA ARG A 36 10.54 -7.53 3.05
C ARG A 36 9.07 -7.82 3.21
N SER A 37 8.46 -8.28 2.12
CA SER A 37 7.10 -8.81 2.10
C SER A 37 7.13 -10.32 2.05
N TYR A 38 6.18 -10.95 2.72
CA TYR A 38 6.03 -12.40 2.84
C TYR A 38 4.61 -12.80 2.45
N MET A 39 4.52 -13.71 1.49
CA MET A 39 3.35 -14.56 1.26
C MET A 39 3.71 -15.93 1.84
N ASP A 40 3.12 -16.31 2.97
CA ASP A 40 3.56 -17.46 3.77
C ASP A 40 5.06 -17.41 4.11
N SER A 41 5.85 -18.39 3.62
CA SER A 41 7.30 -18.45 3.80
C SER A 41 8.10 -17.76 2.68
N PHE A 42 7.41 -17.20 1.67
CA PHE A 42 8.08 -16.66 0.47
C PHE A 42 8.28 -15.17 0.59
N ALA A 43 9.54 -14.78 0.71
CA ALA A 43 9.93 -13.40 0.84
C ALA A 43 10.15 -12.73 -0.53
N SER A 44 9.77 -11.45 -0.61
CA SER A 44 10.16 -10.56 -1.71
C SER A 44 10.50 -9.16 -1.18
N ASN A 45 11.05 -8.29 -2.02
CA ASN A 45 11.31 -6.91 -1.65
C ASN A 45 10.02 -6.08 -1.77
N ALA A 46 9.88 -5.08 -0.90
CA ALA A 46 8.80 -4.11 -0.99
C ALA A 46 9.34 -2.71 -0.71
N ALA A 47 8.77 -1.72 -1.38
CA ALA A 47 9.06 -0.31 -1.17
C ALA A 47 7.77 0.50 -1.24
N PHE A 48 7.66 1.54 -0.39
CA PHE A 48 6.50 2.42 -0.35
C PHE A 48 6.94 3.87 -0.20
N VAL A 49 6.10 4.76 -0.72
CA VAL A 49 6.08 6.17 -0.36
C VAL A 49 4.73 6.44 0.29
N GLU A 50 4.72 7.02 1.47
CA GLU A 50 3.52 7.28 2.26
C GLU A 50 3.47 8.73 2.71
N SER A 51 2.31 9.36 2.57
CA SER A 51 2.02 10.71 3.03
C SER A 51 1.00 10.63 4.15
N VAL A 52 1.32 11.21 5.30
CA VAL A 52 0.45 11.32 6.45
C VAL A 52 0.13 12.79 6.68
N PHE A 53 -1.14 13.11 6.71
CA PHE A 53 -1.61 14.49 6.85
C PHE A 53 -1.80 14.88 8.32
N ASP A 54 -2.31 16.08 8.56
CA ASP A 54 -2.48 16.59 9.91
C ASP A 54 -3.42 15.74 10.78
N ASP A 55 -3.07 15.67 12.06
CA ASP A 55 -3.87 15.00 13.09
C ASP A 55 -5.15 15.77 13.42
N HIS A 56 -6.25 15.04 13.45
CA HIS A 56 -7.55 15.51 13.91
C HIS A 56 -7.95 14.78 15.19
N TYR A 57 -8.22 15.50 16.26
CA TYR A 57 -8.61 14.90 17.54
C TYR A 57 -10.11 14.65 17.62
N PHE A 58 -10.52 13.56 18.26
CA PHE A 58 -11.91 13.28 18.59
C PHE A 58 -12.33 14.08 19.83
N GLY A 59 -12.79 15.30 19.61
CA GLY A 59 -13.16 16.22 20.69
C GLY A 59 -12.00 16.48 21.64
N SER A 60 -12.22 16.28 22.95
CA SER A 60 -11.18 16.41 23.99
C SER A 60 -10.47 15.09 24.31
N SER A 61 -10.65 14.06 23.51
CA SER A 61 -10.02 12.76 23.74
C SER A 61 -8.54 12.76 23.39
N ARG A 62 -7.83 11.74 23.88
CA ARG A 62 -6.43 11.50 23.50
C ARG A 62 -6.29 10.72 22.19
N PHE A 63 -7.39 10.37 21.55
CA PHE A 63 -7.40 9.75 20.24
C PHE A 63 -7.36 10.82 19.16
N SER A 64 -6.49 10.61 18.17
CA SER A 64 -6.49 11.37 16.93
C SER A 64 -6.48 10.45 15.75
N TRP A 65 -6.85 10.99 14.61
CA TRP A 65 -6.74 10.35 13.31
C TRP A 65 -6.15 11.34 12.31
N ALA A 66 -5.43 10.82 11.34
CA ALA A 66 -4.87 11.56 10.23
C ALA A 66 -5.22 10.84 8.93
N PRO A 67 -5.61 11.55 7.86
CA PRO A 67 -5.65 10.94 6.55
C PRO A 67 -4.25 10.44 6.17
N ASP A 68 -4.18 9.30 5.49
CA ASP A 68 -2.94 8.81 4.93
C ASP A 68 -3.13 8.23 3.53
N ALA A 69 -2.09 8.31 2.71
CA ALA A 69 -2.08 7.76 1.36
C ALA A 69 -0.70 7.15 1.07
N SER A 70 -0.68 6.03 0.39
CA SER A 70 0.56 5.36 0.03
C SER A 70 0.58 4.84 -1.40
N LEU A 71 1.75 4.91 -2.01
CA LEU A 71 2.09 4.25 -3.27
C LEU A 71 3.17 3.23 -2.98
N GLY A 72 2.93 1.97 -3.31
CA GLY A 72 3.82 0.87 -3.03
C GLY A 72 4.16 0.03 -4.25
N TRP A 73 5.26 -0.68 -4.13
CA TRP A 73 5.71 -1.69 -5.06
C TRP A 73 6.16 -2.93 -4.29
N ILE A 74 5.71 -4.09 -4.74
CA ILE A 74 6.09 -5.41 -4.22
C ILE A 74 6.66 -6.18 -5.39
N ASN A 75 7.91 -6.63 -5.24
CA ASN A 75 8.58 -7.40 -6.27
C ASN A 75 7.90 -8.77 -6.45
N GLY A 76 7.74 -9.19 -7.69
CA GLY A 76 7.25 -10.51 -8.04
C GLY A 76 8.14 -11.62 -7.46
N ARG A 77 7.58 -12.81 -7.35
CA ARG A 77 8.29 -14.00 -6.84
C ARG A 77 8.38 -15.06 -7.93
N ASP A 78 9.57 -15.61 -8.14
CA ASP A 78 9.71 -16.82 -8.92
C ASP A 78 9.28 -18.02 -8.07
N LEU A 79 8.08 -18.51 -8.31
CA LEU A 79 7.54 -19.72 -7.70
C LEU A 79 7.69 -20.95 -8.61
N ALA A 80 8.59 -20.94 -9.56
CA ALA A 80 8.87 -22.08 -10.44
C ALA A 80 9.20 -23.38 -9.66
N HIS A 81 9.56 -23.24 -8.39
CA HIS A 81 9.79 -24.36 -7.47
C HIS A 81 8.49 -24.91 -6.84
N TYR A 82 7.32 -24.27 -7.06
CA TYR A 82 6.05 -24.70 -6.49
C TYR A 82 5.22 -25.48 -7.50
N ARG A 83 5.11 -26.79 -7.26
CA ARG A 83 4.36 -27.76 -8.09
C ARG A 83 2.86 -27.48 -8.25
N TYR A 84 2.29 -26.50 -7.54
CA TYR A 84 0.85 -26.27 -7.47
C TYR A 84 0.43 -24.83 -7.68
N SER A 85 1.32 -23.96 -8.17
CA SER A 85 0.97 -22.55 -8.35
C SER A 85 0.49 -22.26 -9.77
N ASN A 86 -0.79 -22.17 -9.90
CA ASN A 86 -1.46 -21.44 -10.97
C ASN A 86 -2.52 -20.56 -10.27
N PRO A 87 -2.47 -19.24 -10.28
CA PRO A 87 -1.77 -18.36 -11.22
C PRO A 87 -0.33 -18.00 -10.80
N SER A 88 0.41 -17.45 -11.76
CA SER A 88 1.78 -16.95 -11.61
C SER A 88 1.86 -15.88 -10.50
N THR A 89 2.95 -15.91 -9.74
CA THR A 89 3.29 -14.87 -8.76
C THR A 89 4.53 -14.10 -9.18
N THR A 90 4.90 -14.19 -10.45
CA THR A 90 6.11 -13.60 -11.01
C THR A 90 6.00 -12.12 -11.29
N ASP A 91 4.77 -11.58 -11.31
CA ASP A 91 4.55 -10.18 -11.65
C ASP A 91 4.75 -9.27 -10.44
N ASP A 92 5.40 -8.14 -10.68
CA ASP A 92 5.47 -7.05 -9.72
C ASP A 92 4.08 -6.45 -9.49
N ALA A 93 3.75 -6.15 -8.23
CA ALA A 93 2.49 -5.51 -7.86
C ALA A 93 2.72 -4.06 -7.44
N TRP A 94 2.03 -3.14 -8.09
CA TRP A 94 1.90 -1.76 -7.65
C TRP A 94 0.65 -1.61 -6.81
N ILE A 95 0.76 -0.89 -5.70
CA ILE A 95 -0.30 -0.68 -4.72
C ILE A 95 -0.53 0.82 -4.57
N LEU A 96 -1.76 1.27 -4.78
CA LEU A 96 -2.20 2.63 -4.45
C LEU A 96 -3.23 2.53 -3.34
N ALA A 97 -2.93 3.08 -2.17
CA ALA A 97 -3.81 2.98 -1.02
C ALA A 97 -4.09 4.35 -0.40
N GLY A 98 -5.26 4.46 0.23
CA GLY A 98 -5.65 5.63 0.98
C GLY A 98 -6.59 5.27 2.12
N GLY A 99 -6.46 5.97 3.24
CA GLY A 99 -7.24 5.68 4.43
C GLY A 99 -6.95 6.61 5.59
N VAL A 100 -6.87 6.03 6.78
CA VAL A 100 -6.70 6.78 8.02
C VAL A 100 -5.71 6.10 8.94
N ARG A 101 -4.90 6.91 9.58
CA ARG A 101 -3.95 6.53 10.63
C ARG A 101 -4.47 7.03 11.97
N PHE A 102 -4.39 6.19 12.98
CA PHE A 102 -4.85 6.48 14.34
C PHE A 102 -3.68 6.52 15.30
N HIS A 103 -3.69 7.49 16.18
CA HIS A 103 -2.77 7.64 17.29
C HIS A 103 -3.51 7.76 18.62
N TYR A 104 -2.83 7.37 19.70
CA TYR A 104 -3.33 7.54 21.05
C TYR A 104 -2.28 8.16 21.95
N GLY A 105 -2.68 9.15 22.74
CA GLY A 105 -1.85 9.77 23.77
C GLY A 105 -1.56 11.24 23.55
N ASP A 106 -0.96 11.84 24.58
CA ASP A 106 -0.52 13.25 24.55
C ASP A 106 0.77 13.36 23.74
N ALA A 107 1.00 14.49 23.09
CA ALA A 107 2.11 14.71 22.14
C ALA A 107 3.51 14.44 22.71
N ASN A 108 3.70 14.55 24.02
CA ASN A 108 4.99 14.35 24.70
C ASN A 108 5.21 12.92 25.21
N ARG A 109 4.28 11.99 24.94
CA ARG A 109 4.39 10.60 25.37
C ARG A 109 4.99 9.74 24.29
N TRP A 110 5.92 8.82 24.64
CA TRP A 110 6.58 7.94 23.70
C TRP A 110 5.60 7.03 22.92
N TYR A 111 4.53 6.58 23.58
CA TYR A 111 3.52 5.72 22.96
C TYR A 111 2.62 6.47 21.96
N ARG A 112 2.66 7.82 21.92
CA ARG A 112 2.05 8.62 20.87
C ARG A 112 2.64 8.32 19.49
N GLN A 113 3.87 7.83 19.44
CA GLN A 113 4.56 7.42 18.23
C GLN A 113 4.07 6.06 17.69
N LEU A 114 3.33 5.28 18.50
CA LEU A 114 2.64 4.08 18.03
C LEU A 114 1.41 4.48 17.24
N PHE A 115 1.17 3.80 16.13
CA PHE A 115 0.01 4.03 15.30
C PHE A 115 -0.60 2.73 14.77
N PHE A 116 -1.87 2.79 14.45
CA PHE A 116 -2.57 1.83 13.63
C PHE A 116 -3.13 2.56 12.41
N SER A 117 -2.90 2.05 11.20
CA SER A 117 -3.49 2.58 9.97
C SER A 117 -4.35 1.52 9.31
N PHE A 118 -5.44 1.96 8.71
CA PHE A 118 -6.31 1.17 7.86
C PHE A 118 -6.57 1.92 6.55
N GLN A 119 -6.24 1.27 5.41
CA GLN A 119 -6.39 1.84 4.08
C GLN A 119 -7.14 0.87 3.16
N LEU A 120 -7.83 1.43 2.18
CA LEU A 120 -8.32 0.71 1.00
C LEU A 120 -7.28 0.87 -0.10
N ALA A 121 -6.97 -0.22 -0.79
CA ALA A 121 -5.96 -0.24 -1.83
C ALA A 121 -6.51 -0.76 -3.15
N LEU A 122 -5.97 -0.23 -4.23
CA LEU A 122 -6.04 -0.76 -5.58
C LEU A 122 -4.69 -1.37 -5.93
N GLN A 123 -4.68 -2.47 -6.66
CA GLN A 123 -3.45 -3.14 -7.07
C GLN A 123 -3.43 -3.45 -8.56
N SER A 124 -2.21 -3.56 -9.13
CA SER A 124 -2.00 -3.69 -10.57
C SER A 124 -1.89 -5.13 -11.08
N ALA A 125 -1.63 -6.09 -10.19
CA ALA A 125 -1.34 -7.46 -10.56
C ALA A 125 -2.18 -8.46 -9.76
N HIS A 126 -2.77 -9.45 -10.43
CA HIS A 126 -3.48 -10.54 -9.78
C HIS A 126 -2.48 -11.65 -9.43
N THR A 127 -2.17 -11.78 -8.14
CA THR A 127 -1.27 -12.79 -7.61
C THR A 127 -2.01 -13.76 -6.68
N GLN A 128 -1.34 -14.81 -6.22
CA GLN A 128 -1.93 -15.69 -5.18
C GLN A 128 -2.12 -14.97 -3.84
N ALA A 129 -1.31 -13.96 -3.57
CA ALA A 129 -1.42 -13.17 -2.36
C ALA A 129 -2.50 -12.10 -2.48
N LEU A 130 -2.59 -11.44 -3.63
CA LEU A 130 -3.44 -10.30 -3.91
C LEU A 130 -4.30 -10.63 -5.13
N SER A 131 -5.45 -11.25 -4.91
CA SER A 131 -6.28 -11.80 -5.99
C SER A 131 -7.45 -10.89 -6.39
N SER A 132 -7.75 -9.88 -5.60
CA SER A 132 -8.80 -8.90 -5.86
C SER A 132 -8.21 -7.61 -6.47
N PRO A 133 -8.95 -6.88 -7.30
CA PRO A 133 -8.51 -5.56 -7.77
C PRO A 133 -8.43 -4.51 -6.64
N TYR A 134 -9.08 -4.76 -5.52
CA TYR A 134 -9.05 -3.95 -4.30
C TYR A 134 -8.67 -4.82 -3.12
N GLU A 135 -7.90 -4.25 -2.21
CA GLU A 135 -7.37 -4.91 -1.03
C GLU A 135 -7.54 -3.99 0.20
N PHE A 136 -7.49 -4.59 1.39
CA PHE A 136 -7.42 -3.88 2.65
C PHE A 136 -5.99 -3.88 3.15
N VAL A 137 -5.52 -2.73 3.61
CA VAL A 137 -4.18 -2.58 4.17
C VAL A 137 -4.32 -2.23 5.64
N SER A 138 -3.78 -3.07 6.51
CA SER A 138 -3.69 -2.83 7.95
C SER A 138 -2.24 -2.68 8.34
N THR A 139 -1.89 -1.59 9.02
CA THR A 139 -0.52 -1.32 9.43
C THR A 139 -0.47 -1.03 10.92
N LEU A 140 0.44 -1.68 11.62
CA LEU A 140 0.81 -1.34 12.99
C LEU A 140 2.26 -0.88 12.97
N GLY A 141 2.55 0.29 13.56
CA GLY A 141 3.90 0.83 13.49
C GLY A 141 4.24 1.77 14.63
N TRP A 142 5.51 2.15 14.60
CA TRP A 142 6.08 3.21 15.40
C TRP A 142 6.71 4.23 14.44
N GLN A 143 6.40 5.51 14.65
CA GLN A 143 6.90 6.61 13.84
C GLN A 143 7.58 7.64 14.74
N GLY A 144 8.90 7.72 14.65
CA GLY A 144 9.69 8.81 15.20
C GLY A 144 9.77 9.98 14.24
N ARG A 145 10.61 10.96 14.58
CA ARG A 145 10.75 12.18 13.74
C ARG A 145 11.29 11.89 12.34
N HIS A 146 12.25 10.95 12.22
CA HIS A 146 12.94 10.66 10.96
C HIS A 146 12.92 9.20 10.55
N PHE A 147 12.54 8.31 11.44
CA PHE A 147 12.52 6.87 11.18
C PHE A 147 11.22 6.26 11.62
N SER A 148 10.81 5.22 10.92
CA SER A 148 9.68 4.38 11.29
C SER A 148 10.00 2.90 11.20
N PHE A 149 9.22 2.11 11.93
CA PHE A 149 9.17 0.66 11.83
C PHE A 149 7.72 0.23 11.74
N GLN A 150 7.39 -0.60 10.76
CA GLN A 150 6.01 -0.98 10.48
C GLN A 150 5.89 -2.46 10.18
N ILE A 151 4.79 -3.05 10.66
CA ILE A 151 4.28 -4.33 10.18
C ILE A 151 3.00 -4.01 9.43
N ARG A 152 2.97 -4.35 8.14
CA ARG A 152 1.85 -4.09 7.24
C ARG A 152 1.31 -5.40 6.71
N HIS A 153 -0.01 -5.54 6.69
CA HIS A 153 -0.69 -6.68 6.10
C HIS A 153 -1.65 -6.19 5.01
N ILE A 154 -1.61 -6.84 3.86
CA ILE A 154 -2.48 -6.56 2.71
C ILE A 154 -3.23 -7.84 2.37
N SER A 155 -4.56 -7.78 2.30
CA SER A 155 -5.41 -8.89 1.91
C SER A 155 -6.80 -8.39 1.52
N ASN A 156 -7.58 -9.22 0.84
CA ASN A 156 -8.95 -8.89 0.48
C ASN A 156 -9.99 -9.40 1.49
N ALA A 157 -9.58 -9.82 2.70
CA ALA A 157 -10.45 -10.36 3.74
C ALA A 157 -11.33 -11.55 3.26
N ASP A 158 -10.77 -12.43 2.45
CA ASP A 158 -11.44 -13.59 1.84
C ASP A 158 -12.65 -13.27 0.93
N LEU A 159 -12.74 -12.03 0.45
CA LEU A 159 -13.79 -11.66 -0.52
C LEU A 159 -13.56 -12.31 -1.89
N ARG A 160 -12.33 -12.74 -2.18
CA ARG A 160 -11.97 -13.46 -3.41
C ARG A 160 -10.77 -14.38 -3.18
N GLU A 161 -10.91 -15.63 -3.57
CA GLU A 161 -9.82 -16.61 -3.52
C GLU A 161 -8.93 -16.60 -4.78
N PRO A 162 -7.67 -17.02 -4.66
CA PRO A 162 -6.94 -17.28 -3.43
C PRO A 162 -6.55 -15.99 -2.70
N ASN A 163 -6.69 -15.93 -1.37
CA ASN A 163 -6.32 -14.76 -0.55
C ASN A 163 -5.26 -15.17 0.47
N ARG A 164 -4.00 -15.33 0.03
CA ARG A 164 -2.89 -15.68 0.92
C ARG A 164 -2.35 -14.47 1.68
N GLY A 165 -2.65 -13.27 1.17
CA GLY A 165 -2.20 -12.01 1.74
C GLY A 165 -0.69 -11.77 1.63
N GLU A 166 -0.31 -10.54 1.88
CA GLU A 166 1.08 -10.08 1.99
C GLU A 166 1.29 -9.51 3.39
N THR A 167 2.24 -10.06 4.13
CA THR A 167 2.67 -9.48 5.41
C THR A 167 4.09 -8.97 5.29
N MET A 168 4.34 -7.74 5.65
CA MET A 168 5.64 -7.12 5.45
C MET A 168 6.14 -6.40 6.68
N ALA A 169 7.48 -6.43 6.84
CA ALA A 169 8.21 -5.62 7.78
C ALA A 169 8.94 -4.50 7.00
N LEU A 170 8.64 -3.27 7.36
CA LEU A 170 9.13 -2.07 6.68
C LEU A 170 9.90 -1.18 7.66
N VAL A 171 10.96 -0.58 7.15
CA VAL A 171 11.71 0.51 7.81
C VAL A 171 11.58 1.74 6.92
N GLY A 172 11.28 2.88 7.51
CA GLY A 172 11.08 4.12 6.79
C GLY A 172 12.00 5.25 7.26
N VAL A 173 12.22 6.19 6.34
CA VAL A 173 12.82 7.50 6.62
C VAL A 173 11.80 8.56 6.25
N GLY A 174 11.48 9.43 7.21
CA GLY A 174 10.43 10.43 7.09
C GLY A 174 10.92 11.87 7.21
N PHE A 175 10.17 12.77 6.57
CA PHE A 175 10.42 14.20 6.47
C PHE A 175 9.09 14.96 6.65
N ASP A 176 9.12 15.98 7.51
CA ASP A 176 8.01 16.93 7.61
C ASP A 176 8.13 17.97 6.48
N LEU A 177 7.04 18.21 5.75
CA LEU A 177 6.95 19.12 4.59
C LEU A 177 6.35 20.47 4.96
#